data_0526a0d5a361a0513bdacdc70b4bd2d5
#
_entry.id   0526a0d5a361a0513bdacdc70b4bd2d5
#
_cell.length_a   1.000
_cell.length_b   1.000
_cell.length_c   1.000
_cell.angle_alpha   90.00
_cell.angle_beta   90.00
_cell.angle_gamma   90.00
#
_symmetry.space_group_name_H-M   'P 1'
#
loop_
_entity.id
_entity.type
_entity.pdbx_description
1 polymer ?
#
loop_
_entity_poly.entity_id
_entity_poly.type
_entity_poly.pdbx_seq_one_letter_code
_entity_poly.pdbx_strand_id
1 'polypeptide(L)'
;MIAGDNRFLSADLISFLYYLVQPYASVSEKAYRLQISLLNSVLKDSEIYAPGAAYDAQERYTLLRNPHIARNEEVLVVPAEEAKHNLRDIYLSHLTDVVMVSPTALIAERLGGADYDGDMIKTIAEPILNDCVMQNYAGADYTISNQMALPLLQIPSADPLIHNASDWHARFEAIRNTFSSRVGQISNAALDRSIIAYDENIDSETKEKCRQETETLAILTGLEIDSAKSGIKPDLSEYLSKKKIKRSSFLKYKTILESFEERRPWYEPTFDEQFKEYFGSTDWQGVSSNLEK
;
A
#
# COMPACT_ATOMS: atom_id res chain seq x y z
N MET A 1 1.40 4.11 -22.82
CA MET A 1 1.71 2.92 -21.99
C MET A 1 2.80 3.33 -21.03
N ILE A 2 2.61 3.17 -19.73
CA ILE A 2 3.61 3.54 -18.71
C ILE A 2 4.59 2.37 -18.58
N ALA A 3 5.90 2.67 -18.59
CA ALA A 3 6.94 1.66 -18.39
C ALA A 3 6.97 1.21 -16.93
N GLY A 4 7.08 -0.08 -16.70
CA GLY A 4 7.13 -0.66 -15.37
C GLY A 4 6.79 -2.14 -15.38
N ASP A 5 6.89 -2.78 -14.23
CA ASP A 5 6.54 -4.17 -14.09
C ASP A 5 5.84 -4.48 -12.73
N ASN A 6 5.30 -5.70 -12.61
CA ASN A 6 4.69 -6.19 -11.38
C ASN A 6 5.52 -7.36 -10.87
N ARG A 7 5.94 -7.29 -9.60
CA ARG A 7 6.75 -8.34 -8.97
C ARG A 7 6.30 -8.60 -7.55
N PHE A 8 6.57 -9.80 -7.07
CA PHE A 8 6.40 -10.14 -5.66
C PHE A 8 7.41 -9.39 -4.81
N LEU A 9 6.94 -8.79 -3.71
CA LEU A 9 7.80 -8.13 -2.75
C LEU A 9 8.57 -9.17 -1.93
N SER A 10 9.86 -8.98 -1.79
CA SER A 10 10.73 -9.79 -0.93
C SER A 10 11.70 -8.93 -0.17
N ALA A 11 11.98 -9.31 1.08
CA ALA A 11 13.16 -8.79 1.76
C ALA A 11 14.45 -9.25 1.06
N ASP A 12 15.51 -8.47 1.16
CA ASP A 12 16.81 -8.83 0.59
C ASP A 12 17.37 -10.11 1.24
N LEU A 13 17.44 -11.18 0.47
CA LEU A 13 17.94 -12.48 0.94
C LEU A 13 19.42 -12.44 1.32
N ILE A 14 20.22 -11.54 0.74
CA ILE A 14 21.62 -11.37 1.13
C ILE A 14 21.71 -10.76 2.53
N SER A 15 20.88 -9.79 2.84
CA SER A 15 20.77 -9.23 4.20
C SER A 15 20.33 -10.29 5.20
N PHE A 16 19.39 -11.15 4.84
CA PHE A 16 18.99 -12.27 5.70
C PHE A 16 20.15 -13.23 5.99
N LEU A 17 20.92 -13.62 4.97
CA LEU A 17 22.11 -14.44 5.13
C LEU A 17 23.18 -13.77 6.00
N TYR A 18 23.36 -12.46 5.86
CA TYR A 18 24.26 -11.69 6.72
C TYR A 18 23.89 -11.83 8.20
N TYR A 19 22.62 -11.68 8.56
CA TYR A 19 22.16 -11.86 9.94
C TYR A 19 22.35 -13.29 10.44
N LEU A 20 22.10 -14.30 9.59
CA LEU A 20 22.31 -15.70 9.99
C LEU A 20 23.77 -16.05 10.25
N VAL A 21 24.71 -15.44 9.54
CA VAL A 21 26.16 -15.71 9.68
C VAL A 21 26.78 -14.93 10.84
N GLN A 22 26.20 -13.80 11.21
CA GLN A 22 26.74 -12.87 12.21
C GLN A 22 27.14 -13.55 13.54
N PRO A 23 26.35 -14.43 14.17
CA PRO A 23 26.73 -15.09 15.43
C PRO A 23 27.96 -15.98 15.33
N TYR A 24 28.27 -16.48 14.14
CA TYR A 24 29.37 -17.41 13.88
C TYR A 24 30.69 -16.72 13.49
N ALA A 25 30.64 -15.43 13.13
CA ALA A 25 31.80 -14.69 12.66
C ALA A 25 32.90 -14.54 13.69
N SER A 26 32.54 -14.55 14.99
CA SER A 26 33.50 -14.48 16.10
C SER A 26 34.24 -15.79 16.36
N VAL A 27 33.73 -16.93 15.88
CA VAL A 27 34.24 -18.27 16.20
C VAL A 27 34.79 -19.01 14.97
N SER A 28 34.61 -18.48 13.78
CA SER A 28 35.05 -19.10 12.52
C SER A 28 35.57 -18.07 11.52
N GLU A 29 36.83 -18.22 11.08
CA GLU A 29 37.40 -17.36 10.06
C GLU A 29 36.62 -17.40 8.73
N LYS A 30 36.09 -18.57 8.34
CA LYS A 30 35.27 -18.72 7.16
C LYS A 30 33.95 -17.92 7.30
N ALA A 31 33.31 -17.99 8.46
CA ALA A 31 32.10 -17.23 8.74
C ALA A 31 32.36 -15.72 8.76
N TYR A 32 33.49 -15.29 9.33
CA TYR A 32 33.91 -13.89 9.31
C TYR A 32 34.11 -13.36 7.88
N ARG A 33 34.85 -14.10 7.04
CA ARG A 33 35.08 -13.71 5.64
C ARG A 33 33.76 -13.66 4.85
N LEU A 34 32.86 -14.63 5.08
CA LEU A 34 31.54 -14.64 4.45
C LEU A 34 30.72 -13.43 4.93
N GLN A 35 30.71 -13.13 6.22
CA GLN A 35 30.01 -11.96 6.78
C GLN A 35 30.47 -10.66 6.11
N ILE A 36 31.76 -10.43 5.94
CA ILE A 36 32.29 -9.24 5.26
C ILE A 36 31.85 -9.18 3.80
N SER A 37 31.86 -10.30 3.09
CA SER A 37 31.38 -10.37 1.71
C SER A 37 29.90 -10.03 1.61
N LEU A 38 29.08 -10.57 2.51
CA LEU A 38 27.64 -10.30 2.56
C LEU A 38 27.35 -8.83 2.92
N LEU A 39 28.06 -8.28 3.91
CA LEU A 39 27.91 -6.89 4.34
C LEU A 39 28.10 -5.90 3.18
N ASN A 40 29.11 -6.13 2.34
CA ASN A 40 29.39 -5.28 1.18
C ASN A 40 28.32 -5.42 0.08
N SER A 41 27.47 -6.43 0.17
CA SER A 41 26.41 -6.72 -0.80
C SER A 41 25.01 -6.38 -0.30
N VAL A 42 24.82 -5.97 0.96
CA VAL A 42 23.53 -5.59 1.53
C VAL A 42 22.95 -4.38 0.78
N LEU A 43 21.63 -4.40 0.52
CA LEU A 43 20.92 -3.26 -0.06
C LEU A 43 20.85 -2.10 0.93
N LYS A 44 21.05 -0.88 0.45
CA LYS A 44 20.72 0.35 1.19
C LYS A 44 19.20 0.55 1.23
N ASP A 45 18.73 1.40 2.12
CA ASP A 45 17.29 1.62 2.35
C ASP A 45 16.50 2.04 1.09
N SER A 46 17.14 2.77 0.18
CA SER A 46 16.52 3.21 -1.08
C SER A 46 16.83 2.31 -2.28
N GLU A 47 17.61 1.25 -2.10
CA GLU A 47 18.01 0.36 -3.19
C GLU A 47 17.05 -0.81 -3.35
N ILE A 48 16.86 -1.21 -4.62
CA ILE A 48 16.13 -2.44 -4.98
C ILE A 48 16.98 -3.33 -5.89
N TYR A 49 16.72 -4.61 -5.86
CA TYR A 49 17.26 -5.57 -6.82
C TYR A 49 16.11 -6.41 -7.39
N ALA A 50 16.00 -6.43 -8.72
CA ALA A 50 14.98 -7.21 -9.43
C ALA A 50 15.66 -8.01 -10.55
N PRO A 51 15.83 -9.33 -10.40
CA PRO A 51 16.49 -10.17 -11.39
C PRO A 51 15.83 -10.08 -12.76
N GLY A 52 16.63 -9.93 -13.80
CA GLY A 52 16.15 -9.85 -15.18
C GLY A 52 15.39 -8.58 -15.55
N ALA A 53 15.24 -7.62 -14.65
CA ALA A 53 14.67 -6.32 -14.98
C ALA A 53 15.70 -5.46 -15.73
N ALA A 54 15.25 -4.81 -16.79
CA ALA A 54 16.07 -3.86 -17.56
C ALA A 54 15.98 -2.45 -16.91
N TYR A 55 16.41 -2.33 -15.66
CA TYR A 55 16.44 -1.04 -14.98
C TYR A 55 17.71 -0.25 -15.35
N ASP A 56 17.53 1.04 -15.61
CA ASP A 56 18.66 1.96 -15.73
C ASP A 56 19.18 2.32 -14.33
N ALA A 57 20.47 2.09 -14.08
CA ALA A 57 21.11 2.37 -12.80
C ALA A 57 21.07 3.87 -12.40
N GLN A 58 20.83 4.76 -13.36
CA GLN A 58 20.75 6.20 -13.14
C GLN A 58 19.32 6.72 -12.96
N GLU A 59 18.33 5.88 -13.23
CA GLU A 59 16.91 6.22 -13.09
C GLU A 59 16.38 5.88 -11.70
N ARG A 60 15.32 6.60 -11.35
CA ARG A 60 14.51 6.31 -10.15
C ARG A 60 13.25 5.60 -10.56
N TYR A 61 12.73 4.81 -9.64
CA TYR A 61 11.50 4.04 -9.83
C TYR A 61 10.57 4.29 -8.66
N THR A 62 9.30 4.50 -8.95
CA THR A 62 8.28 4.57 -7.90
C THR A 62 7.73 3.18 -7.66
N LEU A 63 7.76 2.74 -6.40
CA LEU A 63 7.05 1.55 -5.95
C LEU A 63 5.65 1.92 -5.51
N LEU A 64 4.67 1.15 -5.97
CA LEU A 64 3.26 1.25 -5.62
C LEU A 64 2.68 -0.13 -5.32
N ARG A 65 1.74 -0.18 -4.39
CA ARG A 65 0.90 -1.35 -4.13
C ARG A 65 -0.58 -0.98 -4.24
N ASN A 66 -1.40 -1.87 -4.74
CA ASN A 66 -2.84 -1.70 -4.74
C ASN A 66 -3.47 -2.35 -3.48
N PRO A 67 -4.48 -1.71 -2.86
CA PRO A 67 -5.02 -0.40 -3.22
C PRO A 67 -4.09 0.74 -2.82
N HIS A 68 -3.84 1.68 -3.72
CA HIS A 68 -3.13 2.93 -3.43
C HIS A 68 -4.18 3.98 -3.01
N ILE A 69 -4.06 4.52 -1.81
CA ILE A 69 -5.07 5.38 -1.18
C ILE A 69 -4.52 6.78 -0.93
N ALA A 70 -3.27 6.91 -0.52
CA ALA A 70 -2.68 8.16 -0.08
C ALA A 70 -1.24 8.35 -0.59
N ARG A 71 -0.82 9.61 -0.70
CA ARG A 71 0.51 10.00 -1.20
C ARG A 71 1.69 9.47 -0.36
N ASN A 72 1.47 9.08 0.88
CA ASN A 72 2.49 8.49 1.74
C ASN A 72 2.72 6.99 1.47
N GLU A 73 1.95 6.40 0.57
CA GLU A 73 2.10 5.01 0.13
C GLU A 73 2.95 4.87 -1.14
N GLU A 74 3.64 5.91 -1.53
CA GLU A 74 4.54 5.96 -2.67
C GLU A 74 5.98 5.92 -2.19
N VAL A 75 6.79 5.01 -2.73
CA VAL A 75 8.20 4.88 -2.34
C VAL A 75 9.10 5.05 -3.55
N LEU A 76 10.02 6.01 -3.47
CA LEU A 76 11.01 6.25 -4.52
C LEU A 76 12.28 5.44 -4.22
N VAL A 77 12.72 4.67 -5.20
CA VAL A 77 13.87 3.76 -5.09
C VAL A 77 14.80 3.89 -6.28
N VAL A 78 16.00 3.36 -6.12
CA VAL A 78 17.01 3.25 -7.19
C VAL A 78 17.46 1.79 -7.32
N PRO A 79 17.88 1.34 -8.49
CA PRO A 79 18.51 0.03 -8.63
C PRO A 79 19.77 -0.06 -7.78
N ALA A 80 20.07 -1.24 -7.25
CA ALA A 80 21.29 -1.49 -6.51
C ALA A 80 22.53 -1.25 -7.37
N GLU A 81 23.60 -0.76 -6.76
CA GLU A 81 24.89 -0.59 -7.42
C GLU A 81 25.39 -1.93 -8.01
N GLU A 82 25.98 -1.90 -9.20
CA GLU A 82 26.45 -3.09 -9.93
C GLU A 82 27.40 -3.97 -9.07
N ALA A 83 28.23 -3.36 -8.24
CA ALA A 83 29.11 -4.07 -7.30
C ALA A 83 28.37 -5.03 -6.34
N LYS A 84 27.08 -4.77 -6.08
CA LYS A 84 26.23 -5.59 -5.21
C LYS A 84 25.51 -6.74 -5.95
N HIS A 85 25.61 -6.78 -7.25
CA HIS A 85 24.93 -7.80 -8.06
C HIS A 85 25.64 -9.16 -8.00
N ASN A 86 26.96 -9.22 -7.79
CA ASN A 86 27.74 -10.45 -7.90
C ASN A 86 27.14 -11.66 -7.20
N LEU A 87 26.81 -11.57 -5.91
CA LEU A 87 26.21 -12.68 -5.17
C LEU A 87 24.75 -12.92 -5.60
N ARG A 88 24.02 -11.86 -5.92
CA ARG A 88 22.63 -11.96 -6.33
C ARG A 88 22.51 -12.62 -7.70
N ASP A 89 23.35 -12.22 -8.65
CA ASP A 89 23.31 -12.78 -10.01
C ASP A 89 23.70 -14.28 -10.02
N ILE A 90 24.61 -14.68 -9.14
CA ILE A 90 25.02 -16.08 -9.03
C ILE A 90 23.90 -16.94 -8.40
N TYR A 91 23.28 -16.48 -7.33
CA TYR A 91 22.40 -17.31 -6.52
C TYR A 91 20.92 -17.00 -6.67
N LEU A 92 20.54 -15.79 -7.08
CA LEU A 92 19.15 -15.29 -7.05
C LEU A 92 18.61 -14.90 -8.43
N SER A 93 19.41 -15.01 -9.50
CA SER A 93 19.02 -14.63 -10.86
C SER A 93 17.80 -15.36 -11.40
N HIS A 94 17.46 -16.51 -10.83
CA HIS A 94 16.29 -17.31 -11.20
C HIS A 94 14.97 -16.78 -10.64
N LEU A 95 15.02 -15.83 -9.67
CA LEU A 95 13.84 -15.23 -9.03
C LEU A 95 13.32 -14.04 -9.85
N THR A 96 12.99 -14.27 -11.13
CA THR A 96 12.66 -13.22 -12.09
C THR A 96 11.37 -12.45 -11.79
N ASP A 97 10.49 -13.05 -10.98
CA ASP A 97 9.20 -12.43 -10.60
C ASP A 97 9.24 -11.69 -9.25
N VAL A 98 10.46 -11.49 -8.69
CA VAL A 98 10.65 -10.92 -7.38
C VAL A 98 11.35 -9.56 -7.48
N VAL A 99 10.99 -8.62 -6.62
CA VAL A 99 11.78 -7.43 -6.31
C VAL A 99 12.20 -7.48 -4.85
N MET A 100 13.49 -7.33 -4.61
CA MET A 100 14.08 -7.36 -3.28
C MET A 100 14.34 -5.95 -2.78
N VAL A 101 13.96 -5.70 -1.53
CA VAL A 101 14.13 -4.42 -0.84
C VAL A 101 14.94 -4.62 0.45
N SER A 102 15.54 -3.54 0.96
CA SER A 102 16.23 -3.61 2.25
C SER A 102 15.25 -3.98 3.37
N PRO A 103 15.57 -4.97 4.21
CA PRO A 103 14.71 -5.36 5.33
C PRO A 103 14.74 -4.34 6.48
N THR A 104 15.65 -3.38 6.46
CA THR A 104 15.77 -2.31 7.46
C THR A 104 15.04 -1.03 7.03
N ALA A 105 14.63 -0.94 5.76
CA ALA A 105 13.83 0.14 5.25
C ALA A 105 12.34 -0.07 5.56
N LEU A 106 11.60 1.01 5.75
CA LEU A 106 10.15 0.98 5.98
C LEU A 106 9.35 0.90 4.67
N ILE A 107 9.86 0.16 3.67
CA ILE A 107 9.23 0.09 2.34
C ILE A 107 7.90 -0.65 2.40
N ALA A 108 7.86 -1.81 3.06
CA ALA A 108 6.65 -2.60 3.17
C ALA A 108 5.56 -1.83 3.93
N GLU A 109 5.88 -1.22 5.06
CA GLU A 109 4.97 -0.43 5.87
C GLU A 109 4.41 0.77 5.10
N ARG A 110 5.23 1.41 4.27
CA ARG A 110 4.78 2.53 3.43
C ARG A 110 3.91 2.10 2.26
N LEU A 111 4.05 0.89 1.78
CA LEU A 111 3.23 0.35 0.70
C LEU A 111 1.88 -0.22 1.20
N GLY A 112 1.20 0.52 2.06
CA GLY A 112 -0.12 0.15 2.56
C GLY A 112 -0.09 -1.08 3.47
N GLY A 113 0.99 -1.24 4.26
CA GLY A 113 1.17 -2.39 5.13
C GLY A 113 1.41 -3.68 4.33
N ALA A 114 2.16 -3.60 3.24
CA ALA A 114 2.61 -4.77 2.51
C ALA A 114 3.42 -5.69 3.42
N ASP A 115 3.36 -6.97 3.16
CA ASP A 115 4.22 -7.96 3.80
C ASP A 115 4.89 -8.88 2.75
N TYR A 116 5.64 -9.87 3.21
CA TYR A 116 6.43 -10.75 2.34
C TYR A 116 5.75 -12.11 2.11
N ASP A 117 4.44 -12.19 2.26
CA ASP A 117 3.66 -13.42 2.13
C ASP A 117 3.11 -13.67 0.71
N GLY A 118 3.47 -12.83 -0.23
CA GLY A 118 3.05 -12.92 -1.63
C GLY A 118 2.47 -11.61 -2.19
N ASP A 119 2.65 -10.50 -1.48
CA ASP A 119 2.23 -9.19 -1.95
C ASP A 119 2.97 -8.79 -3.23
N MET A 120 2.18 -8.32 -4.20
CA MET A 120 2.70 -7.80 -5.46
C MET A 120 2.77 -6.28 -5.43
N ILE A 121 3.90 -5.76 -5.86
CA ILE A 121 4.11 -4.33 -6.04
C ILE A 121 4.41 -3.99 -7.50
N LYS A 122 4.14 -2.75 -7.86
CA LYS A 122 4.47 -2.18 -9.16
C LYS A 122 5.74 -1.37 -9.05
N THR A 123 6.66 -1.57 -9.98
CA THR A 123 7.80 -0.67 -10.20
C THR A 123 7.52 0.17 -11.44
N ILE A 124 7.52 1.48 -11.32
CA ILE A 124 7.12 2.39 -12.38
C ILE A 124 8.26 3.36 -12.69
N ALA A 125 8.62 3.43 -13.98
CA ALA A 125 9.69 4.27 -14.53
C ALA A 125 9.13 5.52 -15.26
N GLU A 126 8.06 6.13 -14.73
CA GLU A 126 7.47 7.31 -15.34
C GLU A 126 8.06 8.58 -14.70
N PRO A 127 8.79 9.43 -15.48
CA PRO A 127 9.47 10.59 -14.92
C PRO A 127 8.53 11.56 -14.20
N ILE A 128 7.33 11.82 -14.75
CA ILE A 128 6.36 12.73 -14.14
C ILE A 128 5.92 12.19 -12.75
N LEU A 129 5.65 10.89 -12.64
CA LEU A 129 5.29 10.27 -11.37
C LEU A 129 6.45 10.34 -10.38
N ASN A 130 7.66 10.01 -10.83
CA ASN A 130 8.85 10.07 -9.99
C ASN A 130 9.11 11.49 -9.46
N ASP A 131 8.91 12.52 -10.28
CA ASP A 131 9.03 13.92 -9.87
C ASP A 131 7.94 14.32 -8.85
N CYS A 132 6.72 13.85 -9.02
CA CYS A 132 5.65 14.05 -8.05
C CYS A 132 5.99 13.40 -6.70
N VAL A 133 6.48 12.15 -6.72
CA VAL A 133 6.85 11.42 -5.50
C VAL A 133 8.06 12.08 -4.82
N MET A 134 9.03 12.58 -5.59
CA MET A 134 10.18 13.32 -5.03
C MET A 134 9.77 14.51 -4.16
N GLN A 135 8.65 15.17 -4.46
CA GLN A 135 8.14 16.29 -3.65
C GLN A 135 7.73 15.87 -2.24
N ASN A 136 7.54 14.58 -1.99
CA ASN A 136 7.24 14.03 -0.67
C ASN A 136 8.50 13.81 0.18
N TYR A 137 9.70 14.02 -0.37
CA TYR A 137 10.97 13.84 0.34
C TYR A 137 11.49 15.17 0.90
N ALA A 138 11.98 15.14 2.14
CA ALA A 138 12.47 16.33 2.84
C ALA A 138 13.90 16.73 2.48
N GLY A 139 14.61 15.91 1.71
CA GLY A 139 16.01 16.12 1.37
C GLY A 139 16.37 15.67 -0.04
N ALA A 140 17.61 15.88 -0.44
CA ALA A 140 18.10 15.53 -1.77
C ALA A 140 18.59 14.07 -1.88
N ASP A 141 18.78 13.36 -0.80
CA ASP A 141 19.26 11.97 -0.78
C ASP A 141 18.17 10.92 -1.03
N TYR A 142 16.89 11.35 -1.02
CA TYR A 142 15.73 10.51 -1.34
C TYR A 142 15.70 9.17 -0.60
N THR A 143 16.20 9.13 0.62
CA THR A 143 16.12 7.94 1.48
C THR A 143 14.75 7.82 2.11
N ILE A 144 14.37 6.62 2.52
CA ILE A 144 13.08 6.40 3.21
C ILE A 144 12.95 7.28 4.46
N SER A 145 14.06 7.54 5.16
CA SER A 145 14.09 8.43 6.33
C SER A 145 13.74 9.89 6.02
N ASN A 146 13.96 10.35 4.80
CA ASN A 146 13.64 11.71 4.35
C ASN A 146 12.26 11.83 3.71
N GLN A 147 11.58 10.73 3.50
CA GLN A 147 10.21 10.75 3.02
C GLN A 147 9.27 11.34 4.07
N MET A 148 8.11 11.84 3.62
CA MET A 148 7.07 12.35 4.48
C MET A 148 6.77 11.40 5.64
N ALA A 149 6.71 11.94 6.84
CA ALA A 149 6.39 11.16 8.04
C ALA A 149 4.99 10.55 7.94
N LEU A 150 4.85 9.33 8.45
CA LEU A 150 3.54 8.71 8.62
C LEU A 150 2.78 9.43 9.75
N PRO A 151 1.44 9.57 9.65
CA PRO A 151 0.63 10.06 10.75
C PRO A 151 0.84 9.22 12.02
N LEU A 152 0.93 9.89 13.18
CA LEU A 152 0.98 9.21 14.47
C LEU A 152 -0.43 8.82 14.89
N LEU A 153 -0.68 7.53 15.01
CA LEU A 153 -1.93 6.98 15.50
C LEU A 153 -1.75 6.38 16.90
N GLN A 154 -2.68 6.68 17.80
CA GLN A 154 -2.77 5.97 19.08
C GLN A 154 -3.53 4.67 18.84
N ILE A 155 -2.82 3.55 18.79
CA ILE A 155 -3.42 2.23 18.70
C ILE A 155 -3.70 1.77 20.12
N PRO A 156 -4.95 1.39 20.45
CA PRO A 156 -5.24 0.82 21.76
C PRO A 156 -4.36 -0.40 22.03
N SER A 157 -3.65 -0.38 23.13
CA SER A 157 -2.95 -1.56 23.61
C SER A 157 -4.00 -2.58 24.08
N ALA A 158 -4.02 -3.75 23.49
CA ALA A 158 -4.84 -4.86 23.94
C ALA A 158 -3.95 -6.09 24.11
N ASP A 159 -4.15 -6.81 25.20
CA ASP A 159 -3.50 -8.10 25.34
C ASP A 159 -4.00 -9.05 24.26
N PRO A 160 -3.13 -9.79 23.58
CA PRO A 160 -3.54 -10.72 22.53
C PRO A 160 -4.45 -11.80 23.14
N LEU A 161 -5.64 -11.96 22.56
CA LEU A 161 -6.53 -13.06 22.90
C LEU A 161 -5.93 -14.37 22.38
N ILE A 162 -5.28 -15.11 23.30
CA ILE A 162 -4.72 -16.42 22.98
C ILE A 162 -5.84 -17.46 23.04
N HIS A 163 -6.22 -17.99 21.89
CA HIS A 163 -7.19 -19.07 21.79
C HIS A 163 -6.51 -20.44 21.75
N ASN A 164 -7.06 -21.41 22.45
CA ASN A 164 -6.61 -22.79 22.32
C ASN A 164 -6.98 -23.31 20.92
N ALA A 165 -5.98 -23.71 20.13
CA ALA A 165 -6.20 -24.24 18.80
C ALA A 165 -7.04 -25.52 18.74
N SER A 166 -7.16 -26.27 19.84
CA SER A 166 -8.01 -27.46 19.98
C SER A 166 -9.48 -27.12 20.27
N ASP A 167 -9.77 -25.87 20.68
CA ASP A 167 -11.13 -25.42 20.92
C ASP A 167 -11.78 -25.00 19.60
N TRP A 168 -12.68 -25.84 19.09
CA TRP A 168 -13.39 -25.57 17.83
C TRP A 168 -14.30 -24.34 17.90
N HIS A 169 -14.86 -24.04 19.07
CA HIS A 169 -15.74 -22.88 19.25
C HIS A 169 -14.92 -21.58 19.17
N ALA A 170 -13.77 -21.52 19.84
CA ALA A 170 -12.86 -20.38 19.75
C ALA A 170 -12.35 -20.16 18.31
N ARG A 171 -12.05 -21.24 17.58
CA ARG A 171 -11.68 -21.16 16.15
C ARG A 171 -12.82 -20.63 15.30
N PHE A 172 -14.05 -21.11 15.53
CA PHE A 172 -15.22 -20.63 14.79
C PHE A 172 -15.47 -19.14 15.03
N GLU A 173 -15.39 -18.68 16.29
CA GLU A 173 -15.53 -17.26 16.62
C GLU A 173 -14.43 -16.39 15.97
N ALA A 174 -13.19 -16.85 16.00
CA ALA A 174 -12.09 -16.17 15.33
C ALA A 174 -12.35 -16.01 13.82
N ILE A 175 -12.76 -17.10 13.15
CA ILE A 175 -13.13 -17.06 11.72
C ILE A 175 -14.32 -16.15 11.49
N ARG A 176 -15.37 -16.25 12.28
CA ARG A 176 -16.59 -15.41 12.16
C ARG A 176 -16.23 -13.92 12.22
N ASN A 177 -15.32 -13.54 13.09
CA ASN A 177 -14.90 -12.17 13.26
C ASN A 177 -14.13 -11.62 12.03
N THR A 178 -13.55 -12.46 11.19
CA THR A 178 -12.88 -12.03 9.96
C THR A 178 -13.86 -11.58 8.89
N PHE A 179 -15.10 -12.08 8.89
CA PHE A 179 -16.12 -11.72 7.88
C PHE A 179 -16.70 -10.30 8.06
N SER A 180 -16.42 -9.62 9.15
CA SER A 180 -16.96 -8.28 9.43
C SER A 180 -15.96 -7.16 9.09
N SER A 181 -15.16 -7.31 8.03
CA SER A 181 -14.18 -6.32 7.59
C SER A 181 -14.85 -5.03 7.10
N ARG A 182 -14.32 -3.89 7.56
CA ARG A 182 -14.77 -2.54 7.19
C ARG A 182 -13.86 -1.89 6.15
N VAL A 183 -12.92 -2.64 5.54
CA VAL A 183 -11.93 -2.13 4.55
C VAL A 183 -12.63 -1.32 3.44
N GLY A 184 -13.73 -1.82 2.88
CA GLY A 184 -14.47 -1.09 1.86
C GLY A 184 -15.08 0.23 2.34
N GLN A 185 -15.48 0.32 3.61
CA GLN A 185 -15.99 1.56 4.20
C GLN A 185 -14.87 2.58 4.41
N ILE A 186 -13.70 2.13 4.85
CA ILE A 186 -12.52 2.96 5.06
C ILE A 186 -12.01 3.50 3.72
N SER A 187 -11.88 2.63 2.71
CA SER A 187 -11.43 3.02 1.36
C SER A 187 -12.39 4.03 0.71
N ASN A 188 -13.70 3.86 0.88
CA ASN A 188 -14.68 4.83 0.40
C ASN A 188 -14.55 6.18 1.14
N ALA A 189 -14.32 6.16 2.45
CA ALA A 189 -14.11 7.37 3.22
C ALA A 189 -12.81 8.10 2.81
N ALA A 190 -11.75 7.36 2.52
CA ALA A 190 -10.49 7.90 2.01
C ALA A 190 -10.67 8.52 0.62
N LEU A 191 -11.40 7.86 -0.28
CA LEU A 191 -11.72 8.39 -1.61
C LEU A 191 -12.49 9.71 -1.53
N ASP A 192 -13.51 9.80 -0.67
CA ASP A 192 -14.29 11.05 -0.51
C ASP A 192 -13.39 12.21 -0.05
N ARG A 193 -12.43 11.97 0.86
CA ARG A 193 -11.47 12.96 1.34
C ARG A 193 -10.44 13.33 0.30
N SER A 194 -9.95 12.35 -0.44
CA SER A 194 -9.01 12.56 -1.54
C SER A 194 -9.62 13.49 -2.60
N ILE A 195 -10.89 13.28 -3.00
CA ILE A 195 -11.57 14.15 -3.95
C ILE A 195 -11.62 15.59 -3.45
N ILE A 196 -11.92 15.82 -2.15
CA ILE A 196 -11.94 17.17 -1.57
C ILE A 196 -10.54 17.76 -1.53
N ALA A 197 -9.53 16.97 -1.21
CA ALA A 197 -8.14 17.41 -1.11
C ALA A 197 -7.57 17.98 -2.42
N TYR A 198 -8.12 17.56 -3.56
CA TYR A 198 -7.70 18.01 -4.89
C TYR A 198 -8.72 18.87 -5.62
N ASP A 199 -9.86 19.23 -4.99
CA ASP A 199 -10.85 20.15 -5.58
C ASP A 199 -10.32 21.58 -5.54
N GLU A 200 -10.22 22.23 -6.71
CA GLU A 200 -9.69 23.58 -6.85
C GLU A 200 -10.54 24.64 -6.14
N ASN A 201 -11.82 24.38 -5.93
CA ASN A 201 -12.77 25.32 -5.32
C ASN A 201 -12.79 25.27 -3.77
N ILE A 202 -11.96 24.44 -3.17
CA ILE A 202 -11.87 24.28 -1.72
C ILE A 202 -10.67 25.09 -1.17
N ASP A 203 -10.81 25.65 0.00
CA ASP A 203 -9.73 26.38 0.69
C ASP A 203 -8.56 25.46 1.07
N SER A 204 -7.37 26.05 1.19
CA SER A 204 -6.13 25.29 1.42
C SER A 204 -6.11 24.57 2.77
N GLU A 205 -6.77 25.10 3.81
CA GLU A 205 -6.81 24.48 5.13
C GLU A 205 -7.65 23.20 5.10
N THR A 206 -8.83 23.27 4.50
CA THR A 206 -9.70 22.09 4.31
C THR A 206 -9.04 21.05 3.45
N LYS A 207 -8.34 21.43 2.35
CA LYS A 207 -7.56 20.52 1.52
C LYS A 207 -6.51 19.76 2.32
N GLU A 208 -5.70 20.49 3.09
CA GLU A 208 -4.63 19.88 3.87
C GLU A 208 -5.18 18.94 4.94
N LYS A 209 -6.25 19.32 5.62
CA LYS A 209 -6.95 18.45 6.57
C LYS A 209 -7.42 17.15 5.89
N CYS A 210 -8.02 17.25 4.71
CA CYS A 210 -8.48 16.08 3.96
C CYS A 210 -7.33 15.19 3.50
N ARG A 211 -6.15 15.76 3.14
CA ARG A 211 -4.95 14.97 2.85
C ARG A 211 -4.49 14.16 4.05
N GLN A 212 -4.37 14.81 5.21
CA GLN A 212 -3.97 14.14 6.47
C GLN A 212 -4.97 13.05 6.88
N GLU A 213 -6.28 13.31 6.74
CA GLU A 213 -7.30 12.30 7.01
C GLU A 213 -7.19 11.11 6.02
N THR A 214 -6.83 11.35 4.75
CA THR A 214 -6.61 10.29 3.76
C THR A 214 -5.41 9.43 4.15
N GLU A 215 -4.31 10.04 4.56
CA GLU A 215 -3.10 9.34 5.03
C GLU A 215 -3.40 8.48 6.29
N THR A 216 -4.17 9.03 7.22
CA THR A 216 -4.62 8.29 8.40
C THR A 216 -5.50 7.10 8.03
N LEU A 217 -6.43 7.29 7.09
CA LEU A 217 -7.32 6.22 6.63
C LEU A 217 -6.56 5.12 5.88
N ALA A 218 -5.47 5.45 5.18
CA ALA A 218 -4.59 4.44 4.57
C ALA A 218 -3.99 3.51 5.64
N ILE A 219 -3.47 4.07 6.73
CA ILE A 219 -2.94 3.28 7.85
C ILE A 219 -4.04 2.46 8.53
N LEU A 220 -5.21 3.08 8.78
CA LEU A 220 -6.36 2.39 9.36
C LEU A 220 -6.88 1.24 8.49
N THR A 221 -6.71 1.33 7.16
CA THR A 221 -7.01 0.22 6.25
C THR A 221 -6.11 -0.97 6.52
N GLY A 222 -4.79 -0.77 6.66
CA GLY A 222 -3.84 -1.82 7.03
C GLY A 222 -4.19 -2.45 8.39
N LEU A 223 -4.44 -1.63 9.42
CA LEU A 223 -4.83 -2.12 10.74
C LEU A 223 -6.16 -2.91 10.72
N GLU A 224 -7.12 -2.51 9.91
CA GLU A 224 -8.37 -3.26 9.75
C GLU A 224 -8.15 -4.61 9.07
N ILE A 225 -7.26 -4.69 8.07
CA ILE A 225 -6.87 -5.95 7.44
C ILE A 225 -6.20 -6.86 8.47
N ASP A 226 -5.26 -6.34 9.25
CA ASP A 226 -4.54 -7.09 10.27
C ASP A 226 -5.39 -7.42 11.50
N SER A 227 -6.55 -6.79 11.65
CA SER A 227 -7.47 -7.10 12.74
C SER A 227 -7.95 -8.55 12.74
N ALA A 228 -7.94 -9.19 11.58
CA ALA A 228 -8.24 -10.62 11.45
C ALA A 228 -7.16 -11.51 12.10
N LYS A 229 -5.91 -11.05 12.09
CA LYS A 229 -4.76 -11.75 12.68
C LYS A 229 -4.56 -11.39 14.15
N SER A 230 -4.68 -10.10 14.48
CA SER A 230 -4.42 -9.56 15.83
C SER A 230 -5.63 -9.62 16.77
N GLY A 231 -6.85 -9.67 16.24
CA GLY A 231 -8.09 -9.52 17.01
C GLY A 231 -8.39 -8.08 17.42
N ILE A 232 -7.52 -7.11 17.10
CA ILE A 232 -7.64 -5.70 17.48
C ILE A 232 -8.23 -4.92 16.31
N LYS A 233 -9.42 -4.33 16.48
CA LYS A 233 -10.04 -3.48 15.46
C LYS A 233 -9.74 -2.01 15.74
N PRO A 234 -9.35 -1.23 14.70
CA PRO A 234 -9.15 0.21 14.87
C PRO A 234 -10.47 0.93 15.18
N ASP A 235 -10.39 2.01 15.95
CA ASP A 235 -11.54 2.91 16.13
C ASP A 235 -11.70 3.77 14.87
N LEU A 236 -12.85 3.60 14.22
CA LEU A 236 -13.23 4.30 12.99
C LEU A 236 -14.36 5.31 13.23
N SER A 237 -14.78 5.52 14.47
CA SER A 237 -15.96 6.34 14.81
C SER A 237 -15.85 7.77 14.28
N GLU A 238 -14.66 8.35 14.31
CA GLU A 238 -14.38 9.69 13.81
C GLU A 238 -14.52 9.78 12.28
N TYR A 239 -14.06 8.77 11.56
CA TYR A 239 -13.93 8.80 10.11
C TYR A 239 -15.16 8.24 9.39
N LEU A 240 -15.85 7.27 9.97
CA LEU A 240 -17.04 6.65 9.40
C LEU A 240 -18.34 7.25 9.94
N SER A 241 -18.28 8.21 10.88
CA SER A 241 -19.46 8.87 11.38
C SER A 241 -20.20 9.59 10.25
N LYS A 242 -21.54 9.61 10.33
CA LYS A 242 -22.47 10.08 9.29
C LYS A 242 -22.42 11.60 8.99
N LYS A 243 -21.33 12.30 9.34
CA LYS A 243 -21.13 13.67 8.89
C LYS A 243 -21.08 13.66 7.36
N LYS A 244 -22.04 14.32 6.76
CA LYS A 244 -22.29 14.39 5.30
C LYS A 244 -21.08 15.02 4.60
N ILE A 245 -20.08 14.20 4.31
CA ILE A 245 -19.06 14.55 3.33
C ILE A 245 -19.74 14.40 1.97
N LYS A 246 -19.48 15.32 1.08
CA LYS A 246 -20.03 15.29 -0.29
C LYS A 246 -19.47 14.04 -0.98
N ARG A 247 -20.27 12.97 -0.97
CA ARG A 247 -19.87 11.73 -1.64
C ARG A 247 -19.77 11.94 -3.14
N SER A 248 -18.79 11.31 -3.76
CA SER A 248 -18.72 11.24 -5.22
C SER A 248 -19.99 10.62 -5.80
N SER A 249 -20.37 11.07 -6.98
CA SER A 249 -21.57 10.55 -7.67
C SER A 249 -21.50 9.04 -7.89
N PHE A 250 -20.32 8.50 -8.12
CA PHE A 250 -20.05 7.07 -8.25
C PHE A 250 -20.44 6.26 -7.00
N LEU A 251 -20.07 6.72 -5.80
CA LEU A 251 -20.41 6.04 -4.54
C LEU A 251 -21.91 6.10 -4.24
N LYS A 252 -22.56 7.19 -4.63
CA LYS A 252 -24.04 7.30 -4.54
C LYS A 252 -24.73 6.29 -5.46
N TYR A 253 -24.21 6.14 -6.68
CA TYR A 253 -24.72 5.19 -7.66
C TYR A 253 -24.67 3.75 -7.12
N LYS A 254 -23.53 3.33 -6.57
CA LYS A 254 -23.40 1.99 -5.98
C LYS A 254 -24.45 1.74 -4.89
N THR A 255 -24.62 2.69 -3.96
CA THR A 255 -25.61 2.57 -2.87
C THR A 255 -27.04 2.46 -3.42
N ILE A 256 -27.35 3.20 -4.48
CA ILE A 256 -28.66 3.14 -5.13
C ILE A 256 -28.84 1.79 -5.82
N LEU A 257 -27.85 1.32 -6.57
CA LEU A 257 -27.88 0.02 -7.24
C LEU A 257 -28.12 -1.12 -6.24
N GLU A 258 -27.35 -1.16 -5.16
CA GLU A 258 -27.51 -2.15 -4.08
C GLU A 258 -28.93 -2.10 -3.49
N SER A 259 -29.49 -0.91 -3.27
CA SER A 259 -30.87 -0.77 -2.76
C SER A 259 -31.95 -1.25 -3.75
N PHE A 260 -31.68 -1.22 -5.05
CA PHE A 260 -32.54 -1.76 -6.07
C PHE A 260 -32.43 -3.28 -6.16
N GLU A 261 -31.24 -3.84 -6.08
CA GLU A 261 -31.03 -5.29 -6.09
C GLU A 261 -31.70 -5.97 -4.88
N GLU A 262 -31.62 -5.37 -3.70
CA GLU A 262 -32.30 -5.86 -2.49
C GLU A 262 -33.84 -5.85 -2.62
N ARG A 263 -34.40 -4.87 -3.34
CA ARG A 263 -35.86 -4.71 -3.47
C ARG A 263 -36.44 -5.48 -4.62
N ARG A 264 -35.67 -5.73 -5.70
CA ARG A 264 -36.10 -6.36 -6.94
C ARG A 264 -35.04 -7.31 -7.47
N PRO A 265 -35.16 -8.60 -7.20
CA PRO A 265 -34.23 -9.61 -7.71
C PRO A 265 -34.27 -9.78 -9.23
N TRP A 266 -35.12 -9.02 -9.93
CA TRP A 266 -35.29 -9.08 -11.38
C TRP A 266 -34.99 -7.70 -11.97
N TYR A 267 -34.05 -7.64 -12.90
CA TYR A 267 -33.78 -6.43 -13.68
C TYR A 267 -35.01 -6.09 -14.54
N GLU A 268 -35.68 -4.96 -14.27
CA GLU A 268 -36.72 -4.41 -15.10
C GLU A 268 -36.22 -3.21 -15.91
N PRO A 269 -36.72 -3.04 -17.18
CA PRO A 269 -36.32 -1.92 -18.07
C PRO A 269 -36.56 -0.52 -17.50
N THR A 270 -37.34 -0.37 -16.46
CA THR A 270 -37.62 0.89 -15.76
C THR A 270 -36.41 1.43 -14.95
N PHE A 271 -35.32 0.68 -14.87
CA PHE A 271 -34.10 1.13 -14.20
C PHE A 271 -33.52 2.42 -14.81
N ASP A 272 -33.45 2.51 -16.14
CA ASP A 272 -32.94 3.67 -16.84
C ASP A 272 -33.77 4.94 -16.63
N GLU A 273 -35.09 4.78 -16.50
CA GLU A 273 -36.00 5.91 -16.22
C GLU A 273 -35.84 6.40 -14.78
N GLN A 274 -35.79 5.49 -13.81
CA GLN A 274 -35.60 5.83 -12.40
C GLN A 274 -34.19 6.36 -12.16
N PHE A 275 -33.19 5.86 -12.87
CA PHE A 275 -31.83 6.35 -12.82
C PHE A 275 -31.73 7.80 -13.30
N LYS A 276 -32.39 8.14 -14.42
CA LYS A 276 -32.50 9.50 -14.93
C LYS A 276 -33.22 10.44 -13.97
N GLU A 277 -34.25 9.96 -13.29
CA GLU A 277 -35.00 10.72 -12.28
C GLU A 277 -34.10 11.07 -11.07
N TYR A 278 -33.31 10.13 -10.57
CA TYR A 278 -32.40 10.34 -9.41
C TYR A 278 -31.17 11.18 -9.71
N PHE A 279 -30.59 11.04 -10.89
CA PHE A 279 -29.32 11.70 -11.25
C PHE A 279 -29.52 12.91 -12.17
N GLY A 280 -30.76 13.16 -12.60
CA GLY A 280 -31.08 14.28 -13.48
C GLY A 280 -30.34 14.20 -14.80
N SER A 281 -30.06 15.36 -15.38
CA SER A 281 -29.35 15.50 -16.65
C SER A 281 -27.82 15.42 -16.49
N THR A 282 -27.30 14.57 -15.61
CA THR A 282 -25.88 14.38 -15.47
C THR A 282 -25.31 13.88 -16.79
N ASP A 283 -24.39 14.65 -17.37
CA ASP A 283 -23.70 14.29 -18.61
C ASP A 283 -22.70 13.17 -18.32
N TRP A 284 -23.15 11.94 -18.45
CA TRP A 284 -22.34 10.74 -18.25
C TRP A 284 -21.22 10.58 -19.29
N GLN A 285 -21.37 11.19 -20.48
CA GLN A 285 -20.28 11.24 -21.46
C GLN A 285 -19.16 12.15 -20.97
N GLY A 286 -19.49 13.24 -20.30
CA GLY A 286 -18.51 14.10 -19.65
C GLY A 286 -17.78 13.42 -18.48
N VAL A 287 -18.48 12.61 -17.69
CA VAL A 287 -17.88 11.82 -16.60
C VAL A 287 -16.96 10.72 -17.15
N SER A 288 -17.40 9.99 -18.18
CA SER A 288 -16.61 8.96 -18.85
C SER A 288 -15.35 9.55 -19.48
N SER A 289 -15.45 10.68 -20.18
CA SER A 289 -14.29 11.32 -20.80
C SER A 289 -13.27 11.88 -19.80
N ASN A 290 -13.67 12.17 -18.56
CA ASN A 290 -12.77 12.58 -17.49
C ASN A 290 -12.09 11.40 -16.78
N LEU A 291 -12.65 10.19 -16.89
CA LEU A 291 -12.03 8.95 -16.41
C LEU A 291 -11.04 8.35 -17.41
N GLU A 292 -11.14 8.75 -18.69
CA GLU A 292 -10.23 8.32 -19.76
C GLU A 292 -9.03 9.27 -19.94
N LYS A 293 -9.01 10.41 -19.27
CA LYS A 293 -7.90 11.36 -19.23
C LYS A 293 -7.07 11.19 -17.98
#